data_61a562627e5f1a788459b1c301ef3fd0
#
_entry.id   61a562627e5f1a788459b1c301ef3fd0
#
_cell.length_a   1.000
_cell.length_b   1.000
_cell.length_c   1.000
_cell.angle_alpha   90.00
_cell.angle_beta   90.00
_cell.angle_gamma   90.00
#
_symmetry.space_group_name_H-M   'P 1'
#
loop_
_entity.id
_entity.type
_entity.pdbx_description
1 polymer ?
#
loop_
_entity_poly.entity_id
_entity_poly.type
_entity_poly.pdbx_seq_one_letter_code
_entity_poly.pdbx_strand_id
1 'polypeptide(L)' 'MKMSESTVIANQKTIVNNQKTILANQATLRANQTTIKKNQETLLKNQASILKNQRALNTIIKNQKEILARLNK' A
#
# COMPACT_ATOMS: atom_id res chain seq x y z
N MET A 1 6.96 -35.77 37.08
CA MET A 1 8.14 -36.27 36.38
C MET A 1 9.03 -35.08 36.04
N LYS A 2 10.30 -35.14 36.45
CA LYS A 2 11.26 -34.07 36.14
C LYS A 2 11.78 -34.25 34.73
N MET A 3 11.80 -33.16 33.95
CA MET A 3 12.48 -33.16 32.67
C MET A 3 14.01 -33.15 32.90
N SER A 4 14.76 -33.81 32.02
CA SER A 4 16.21 -33.76 32.07
C SER A 4 16.68 -32.34 31.68
N GLU A 5 17.89 -31.99 32.15
CA GLU A 5 18.51 -30.71 31.80
C GLU A 5 18.65 -30.55 30.29
N SER A 6 19.01 -31.62 29.58
CA SER A 6 19.16 -31.57 28.14
C SER A 6 17.84 -31.26 27.46
N THR A 7 16.72 -31.77 27.96
CA THR A 7 15.39 -31.46 27.44
C THR A 7 15.02 -30.00 27.69
N VAL A 8 15.31 -29.51 28.89
CA VAL A 8 15.06 -28.09 29.23
C VAL A 8 15.89 -27.16 28.32
N ILE A 9 17.15 -27.45 28.11
CA ILE A 9 18.03 -26.66 27.24
C ILE A 9 17.50 -26.68 25.79
N ALA A 10 17.11 -27.85 25.30
CA ALA A 10 16.54 -27.96 23.95
C ALA A 10 15.28 -27.12 23.78
N ASN A 11 14.39 -27.15 24.78
CA ASN A 11 13.19 -26.34 24.79
C ASN A 11 13.48 -24.86 24.82
N GLN A 12 14.45 -24.43 25.61
CA GLN A 12 14.91 -23.03 25.68
C GLN A 12 15.44 -22.56 24.33
N LYS A 13 16.25 -23.37 23.68
CA LYS A 13 16.76 -23.05 22.33
C LYS A 13 15.63 -22.88 21.33
N THR A 14 14.62 -23.75 21.38
CA THR A 14 13.45 -23.66 20.53
C THR A 14 12.70 -22.33 20.78
N ILE A 15 12.50 -21.97 22.04
CA ILE A 15 11.84 -20.73 22.42
C ILE A 15 12.61 -19.53 21.88
N VAL A 16 13.93 -19.49 22.07
CA VAL A 16 14.78 -18.39 21.59
C VAL A 16 14.70 -18.28 20.06
N ASN A 17 14.76 -19.42 19.36
CA ASN A 17 14.65 -19.43 17.89
C ASN A 17 13.28 -18.92 17.43
N ASN A 18 12.21 -19.31 18.12
CA ASN A 18 10.87 -18.84 17.81
C ASN A 18 10.76 -17.32 18.03
N GLN A 19 11.36 -16.80 19.10
CA GLN A 19 11.38 -15.37 19.36
C GLN A 19 12.11 -14.60 18.26
N LYS A 20 13.22 -15.12 17.76
CA LYS A 20 13.97 -14.51 16.66
C LYS A 20 13.10 -14.47 15.39
N THR A 21 12.38 -15.54 15.10
CA THR A 21 11.49 -15.62 13.96
C THR A 21 10.36 -14.60 14.09
N ILE A 22 9.76 -14.48 15.28
CA ILE A 22 8.71 -13.49 15.55
C ILE A 22 9.22 -12.07 15.32
N LEU A 23 10.41 -11.76 15.83
CA LEU A 23 11.01 -10.42 15.65
C LEU A 23 11.26 -10.12 14.17
N ALA A 24 11.77 -11.11 13.41
CA ALA A 24 12.00 -10.96 11.98
C ALA A 24 10.67 -10.72 11.24
N ASN A 25 9.62 -11.47 11.59
CA ASN A 25 8.30 -11.31 11.00
C ASN A 25 7.72 -9.94 11.30
N GLN A 26 7.87 -9.45 12.52
CA GLN A 26 7.41 -8.11 12.90
C GLN A 26 8.12 -7.03 12.09
N ALA A 27 9.43 -7.16 11.86
CA ALA A 27 10.18 -6.22 11.03
C ALA A 27 9.67 -6.22 9.60
N THR A 28 9.38 -7.40 9.04
CA THR A 28 8.79 -7.53 7.70
C THR A 28 7.41 -6.87 7.62
N LEU A 29 6.57 -7.08 8.63
CA LEU A 29 5.26 -6.45 8.70
C LEU A 29 5.35 -4.93 8.71
N ARG A 30 6.27 -4.38 9.49
CA ARG A 30 6.48 -2.93 9.54
C ARG A 30 6.93 -2.38 8.18
N ALA A 31 7.85 -3.08 7.51
CA ALA A 31 8.31 -2.70 6.18
C ALA A 31 7.15 -2.74 5.17
N ASN A 32 6.32 -3.77 5.24
CA ASN A 32 5.15 -3.90 4.37
C ASN A 32 4.15 -2.78 4.61
N GLN A 33 3.90 -2.43 5.87
CA GLN A 33 3.00 -1.32 6.22
C GLN A 33 3.51 0.01 5.65
N THR A 34 4.81 0.24 5.70
CA THR A 34 5.42 1.44 5.12
C THR A 34 5.21 1.47 3.60
N THR A 35 5.40 0.34 2.93
CA THR A 35 5.19 0.22 1.48
C THR A 35 3.72 0.47 1.12
N ILE A 36 2.79 -0.13 1.87
CA ILE A 36 1.35 0.07 1.65
C ILE A 36 0.99 1.55 1.78
N LYS A 37 1.51 2.22 2.81
CA LYS A 37 1.25 3.65 3.03
C LYS A 37 1.74 4.50 1.86
N LYS A 38 2.94 4.22 1.35
CA LYS A 38 3.48 4.92 0.17
C LYS A 38 2.63 4.67 -1.07
N ASN A 39 2.17 3.43 -1.25
CA ASN A 39 1.31 3.07 -2.37
C ASN A 39 -0.03 3.82 -2.29
N GLN A 40 -0.61 3.94 -1.09
CA GLN A 40 -1.84 4.70 -0.89
C GLN A 40 -1.63 6.18 -1.24
N GLU A 41 -0.51 6.77 -0.86
CA GLU A 41 -0.19 8.15 -1.21
C GLU A 41 -0.07 8.33 -2.73
N THR A 42 0.57 7.38 -3.41
CA THR A 42 0.68 7.38 -4.87
C THR A 42 -0.69 7.28 -5.54
N LEU A 43 -1.54 6.39 -5.03
CA LEU A 43 -2.91 6.25 -5.53
C LEU A 43 -3.71 7.54 -5.40
N LEU A 44 -3.59 8.22 -4.26
CA LEU A 44 -4.28 9.49 -4.05
C LEU A 44 -3.81 10.57 -5.04
N LYS A 45 -2.51 10.63 -5.29
CA LYS A 45 -1.95 11.56 -6.28
C LYS A 45 -2.45 11.24 -7.70
N ASN A 46 -2.49 9.95 -8.03
CA ASN A 46 -2.99 9.50 -9.34
C ASN A 46 -4.47 9.85 -9.49
N GLN A 47 -5.28 9.64 -8.47
CA GLN A 47 -6.70 10.02 -8.48
C GLN A 47 -6.88 11.51 -8.71
N ALA A 48 -6.06 12.33 -8.03
CA ALA A 48 -6.12 13.79 -8.22
C ALA A 48 -5.77 14.18 -9.66
N SER A 49 -4.77 13.53 -10.26
CA SER A 49 -4.39 13.75 -11.66
C SER A 49 -5.51 13.34 -12.62
N ILE A 50 -6.14 12.22 -12.37
CA ILE A 50 -7.27 11.74 -13.18
C ILE A 50 -8.42 12.74 -13.14
N LEU A 51 -8.78 13.22 -11.95
CA LEU A 51 -9.84 14.22 -11.80
C LEU A 51 -9.52 15.51 -12.56
N LYS A 52 -8.27 15.96 -12.49
CA LYS A 52 -7.82 17.15 -13.23
C LYS A 52 -7.96 16.93 -14.74
N ASN A 53 -7.55 15.76 -15.22
CA ASN A 53 -7.66 15.41 -16.63
C ASN A 53 -9.13 15.34 -17.08
N GLN A 54 -10.01 14.78 -16.26
CA GLN A 54 -11.43 14.73 -16.55
C GLN A 54 -12.04 16.13 -16.67
N ARG A 55 -11.65 17.05 -15.79
CA ARG A 55 -12.10 18.44 -15.88
C ARG A 55 -11.64 19.11 -17.18
N ALA A 56 -10.38 18.85 -17.58
CA ALA A 56 -9.85 19.36 -18.84
C ALA A 56 -10.64 18.82 -20.03
N LEU A 57 -10.95 17.52 -20.03
CA LEU A 57 -11.74 16.89 -21.08
C LEU A 57 -13.15 17.48 -21.14
N ASN A 58 -13.79 17.71 -20.00
CA ASN A 58 -15.11 18.33 -19.96
C ASN A 58 -15.09 19.74 -20.53
N THR A 59 -14.04 20.51 -20.26
CA THR A 59 -13.85 21.84 -20.84
C THR A 59 -13.70 21.77 -22.36
N ILE A 60 -12.93 20.81 -22.88
CA ILE A 60 -12.74 20.60 -24.32
C ILE A 60 -14.08 20.25 -24.96
N ILE A 61 -14.84 19.34 -24.38
CA ILE A 61 -16.16 18.93 -24.88
C ILE A 61 -17.11 20.14 -24.95
N LYS A 62 -17.12 20.94 -23.90
CA LYS A 62 -17.95 22.15 -23.84
C LYS A 62 -17.55 23.13 -24.95
N ASN A 63 -16.27 23.35 -25.15
CA ASN A 63 -15.75 24.25 -26.18
C ASN A 63 -16.11 23.74 -27.57
N GLN A 64 -16.03 22.44 -27.84
CA GLN A 64 -16.41 21.85 -29.11
C GLN A 64 -17.89 22.04 -29.40
N LYS A 65 -18.74 21.87 -28.39
CA LYS A 65 -20.19 22.10 -28.55
C LYS A 65 -20.48 23.56 -28.92
N GLU A 66 -19.79 24.50 -28.27
CA GLU A 66 -19.95 25.93 -28.57
C GLU A 66 -19.49 26.26 -30.00
N ILE A 67 -18.36 25.69 -30.44
CA ILE A 67 -17.86 25.87 -31.81
C ILE A 67 -18.86 25.35 -32.84
N LEU A 68 -19.36 24.13 -32.61
CA LEU A 68 -20.37 23.52 -33.52
C LEU A 68 -21.64 24.37 -33.58
N ALA A 69 -22.10 24.89 -32.46
CA ALA A 69 -23.28 25.73 -32.43
C ALA A 69 -23.08 27.01 -33.22
N ARG A 70 -21.91 27.62 -33.18
CA ARG A 70 -21.58 28.81 -33.95
C ARG A 70 -21.47 28.53 -35.43
N LEU A 71 -20.91 27.38 -35.82
CA LEU A 71 -20.78 26.99 -37.22
C LEU A 71 -22.11 26.69 -37.87
N ASN A 72 -23.07 26.22 -37.09
CA ASN A 72 -24.41 25.84 -37.61
C ASN A 72 -25.39 26.98 -37.66
N LYS A 73 -24.99 28.18 -37.35
CA LYS A 73 -25.85 29.38 -37.45
C LYS A 73 -26.02 29.86 -38.88
#